data_1b6b0d4f7402a48649480e59cedf6d0e
#
_entry.id   1b6b0d4f7402a48649480e59cedf6d0e
#
_cell.length_a   1.000
_cell.length_b   1.000
_cell.length_c   1.000
_cell.angle_alpha   90.00
_cell.angle_beta   90.00
_cell.angle_gamma   90.00
#
_symmetry.space_group_name_H-M   'P 1'
#
loop_
_entity.id
_entity.type
_entity.pdbx_description
1 polymer ?
#
loop_
_entity_poly.entity_id
_entity_poly.type
_entity_poly.pdbx_seq_one_letter_code
_entity_poly.pdbx_strand_id
1 'polypeptide(L)'
;AKQSLDGSDYPELTNLAQSMDGCTRLMDSIISKIDLTGSVKEDATPALKSMHKALVDTRLALQSKSRQFLKKNSSKLMENMTTTVSGRVVVLVRAQDKNAFGGMIHGQSSSGLAYYVEPSSFVADNNEISSLMIRIEEEKKRICKELSMQVKKNALSLTSSLETLTVIDVAFTKAKWAVRYD
;
A
#
# COMPACT_ATOMS: atom_id res chain seq x y z
N ALA A 1 -12.36 -12.87 -26.48
CA ALA A 1 -12.66 -12.77 -27.93
C ALA A 1 -11.80 -13.74 -28.73
N LYS A 2 -10.47 -13.87 -28.49
CA LYS A 2 -9.57 -14.79 -29.22
C LYS A 2 -9.94 -16.30 -29.14
N GLN A 3 -10.63 -16.71 -28.08
CA GLN A 3 -10.93 -18.13 -27.81
C GLN A 3 -12.27 -18.63 -28.37
N SER A 4 -13.15 -17.74 -28.86
CA SER A 4 -14.50 -18.10 -29.26
C SER A 4 -14.78 -17.98 -30.77
N LEU A 5 -13.80 -17.56 -31.56
CA LEU A 5 -13.91 -17.47 -33.00
C LEU A 5 -13.20 -18.68 -33.63
N ASP A 6 -13.99 -19.70 -34.00
CA ASP A 6 -13.53 -20.74 -34.93
C ASP A 6 -13.39 -20.10 -36.32
N GLY A 7 -12.15 -20.03 -36.83
CA GLY A 7 -11.76 -19.10 -37.88
C GLY A 7 -12.30 -19.36 -39.29
N SER A 8 -13.22 -20.35 -39.48
CA SER A 8 -13.70 -20.73 -40.80
C SER A 8 -14.80 -19.82 -41.36
N ASP A 9 -15.69 -19.30 -40.50
CA ASP A 9 -16.88 -18.59 -40.96
C ASP A 9 -16.75 -17.05 -41.01
N TYR A 10 -15.74 -16.48 -40.30
CA TYR A 10 -15.59 -15.02 -40.17
C TYR A 10 -14.11 -14.59 -40.25
N PRO A 11 -13.47 -14.68 -41.43
CA PRO A 11 -12.02 -14.44 -41.59
C PRO A 11 -11.58 -13.04 -41.17
N GLU A 12 -12.35 -12.00 -41.45
CA GLU A 12 -12.03 -10.62 -41.08
C GLU A 12 -12.04 -10.41 -39.58
N LEU A 13 -13.05 -10.94 -38.89
CA LEU A 13 -13.10 -10.85 -37.40
C LEU A 13 -11.97 -11.66 -36.78
N THR A 14 -11.62 -12.78 -37.35
CA THR A 14 -10.50 -13.62 -36.88
C THR A 14 -9.18 -12.89 -37.05
N ASN A 15 -8.94 -12.24 -38.21
CA ASN A 15 -7.75 -11.43 -38.45
C ASN A 15 -7.64 -10.26 -37.44
N LEU A 16 -8.74 -9.53 -37.20
CA LEU A 16 -8.79 -8.47 -36.22
C LEU A 16 -8.48 -8.99 -34.81
N ALA A 17 -9.09 -10.11 -34.39
CA ALA A 17 -8.86 -10.71 -33.11
C ALA A 17 -7.40 -11.20 -32.92
N GLN A 18 -6.80 -11.74 -33.98
CA GLN A 18 -5.40 -12.19 -33.99
C GLN A 18 -4.41 -11.04 -33.94
N SER A 19 -4.75 -9.87 -34.47
CA SER A 19 -3.90 -8.66 -34.41
C SER A 19 -3.80 -8.06 -33.04
N MET A 20 -4.72 -8.40 -32.12
CA MET A 20 -4.70 -7.88 -30.75
C MET A 20 -3.69 -8.62 -29.86
N ASP A 21 -2.87 -7.86 -29.16
CA ASP A 21 -2.04 -8.38 -28.07
C ASP A 21 -2.82 -8.29 -26.75
N GLY A 22 -3.05 -9.42 -26.11
CA GLY A 22 -3.75 -9.47 -24.82
C GLY A 22 -2.92 -8.94 -23.66
N CYS A 23 -1.65 -8.58 -23.86
CA CYS A 23 -0.72 -8.08 -22.83
C CYS A 23 -0.75 -8.89 -21.53
N THR A 24 -0.96 -10.21 -21.64
CA THR A 24 -1.21 -11.12 -20.50
C THR A 24 -0.10 -11.04 -19.45
N ARG A 25 1.18 -11.01 -19.90
CA ARG A 25 2.32 -10.90 -18.98
C ARG A 25 2.32 -9.58 -18.18
N LEU A 26 1.92 -8.48 -18.82
CA LEU A 26 1.78 -7.20 -18.15
C LEU A 26 0.63 -7.25 -17.14
N MET A 27 -0.51 -7.80 -17.53
CA MET A 27 -1.67 -7.99 -16.66
C MET A 27 -1.30 -8.82 -15.42
N ASP A 28 -0.65 -9.97 -15.59
CA ASP A 28 -0.22 -10.83 -14.49
C ASP A 28 0.77 -10.12 -13.58
N SER A 29 1.71 -9.34 -14.14
CA SER A 29 2.65 -8.55 -13.36
C SER A 29 1.96 -7.48 -12.51
N ILE A 30 0.92 -6.83 -13.03
CA ILE A 30 0.14 -5.84 -12.30
C ILE A 30 -0.71 -6.51 -11.22
N ILE A 31 -1.49 -7.53 -11.57
CA ILE A 31 -2.40 -8.23 -10.65
C ILE A 31 -1.65 -8.90 -9.50
N SER A 32 -0.43 -9.38 -9.73
CA SER A 32 0.39 -9.97 -8.67
C SER A 32 0.85 -8.96 -7.63
N LYS A 33 0.96 -7.67 -7.99
CA LYS A 33 1.55 -6.61 -7.13
C LYS A 33 0.56 -5.55 -6.66
N ILE A 34 -0.52 -5.33 -7.41
CA ILE A 34 -1.55 -4.33 -7.11
C ILE A 34 -2.86 -5.03 -6.78
N ASP A 35 -3.56 -4.56 -5.75
CA ASP A 35 -4.88 -5.06 -5.38
C ASP A 35 -6.01 -4.35 -6.17
N LEU A 36 -7.26 -4.79 -5.92
CA LEU A 36 -8.44 -4.22 -6.59
C LEU A 36 -8.75 -2.77 -6.18
N THR A 37 -8.15 -2.28 -5.11
CA THR A 37 -8.28 -0.87 -4.66
C THR A 37 -7.24 0.05 -5.29
N GLY A 38 -6.29 -0.52 -6.06
CA GLY A 38 -5.17 0.21 -6.65
C GLY A 38 -3.96 0.37 -5.71
N SER A 39 -3.96 -0.31 -4.57
CA SER A 39 -2.86 -0.27 -3.60
C SER A 39 -1.84 -1.38 -3.87
N VAL A 40 -0.57 -1.12 -3.55
CA VAL A 40 0.48 -2.15 -3.60
C VAL A 40 0.24 -3.18 -2.49
N LYS A 41 0.14 -4.45 -2.85
CA LYS A 41 -0.04 -5.55 -1.88
C LYS A 41 1.13 -5.63 -0.92
N GLU A 42 0.86 -5.94 0.35
CA GLU A 42 1.89 -6.07 1.39
C GLU A 42 2.91 -7.18 1.10
N ASP A 43 2.53 -8.16 0.29
CA ASP A 43 3.36 -9.30 -0.14
C ASP A 43 3.79 -9.21 -1.62
N ALA A 44 3.65 -8.04 -2.25
CA ALA A 44 4.02 -7.79 -3.65
C ALA A 44 5.47 -8.19 -3.98
N THR A 45 6.37 -8.12 -3.00
CA THR A 45 7.75 -8.63 -3.08
C THR A 45 8.13 -9.32 -1.76
N PRO A 46 9.07 -10.29 -1.78
CA PRO A 46 9.59 -10.89 -0.54
C PRO A 46 10.16 -9.84 0.43
N ALA A 47 10.80 -8.80 -0.09
CA ALA A 47 11.35 -7.70 0.69
C ALA A 47 10.24 -6.92 1.40
N LEU A 48 9.18 -6.54 0.68
CA LEU A 48 8.04 -5.80 1.25
C LEU A 48 7.34 -6.63 2.32
N LYS A 49 7.09 -7.91 2.06
CA LYS A 49 6.51 -8.85 3.03
C LYS A 49 7.34 -8.95 4.31
N SER A 50 8.67 -9.05 4.18
CA SER A 50 9.58 -9.10 5.32
C SER A 50 9.55 -7.80 6.13
N MET A 51 9.52 -6.64 5.47
CA MET A 51 9.42 -5.34 6.14
C MET A 51 8.08 -5.15 6.86
N HIS A 52 6.97 -5.55 6.26
CA HIS A 52 5.65 -5.52 6.93
C HIS A 52 5.63 -6.43 8.16
N LYS A 53 6.18 -7.64 8.06
CA LYS A 53 6.30 -8.53 9.20
C LYS A 53 7.13 -7.90 10.33
N ALA A 54 8.31 -7.38 10.02
CA ALA A 54 9.18 -6.72 11.00
C ALA A 54 8.46 -5.52 11.68
N LEU A 55 7.70 -4.74 10.91
CA LEU A 55 6.91 -3.63 11.43
C LEU A 55 5.86 -4.09 12.44
N VAL A 56 5.14 -5.16 12.14
CA VAL A 56 4.14 -5.76 13.06
C VAL A 56 4.83 -6.27 14.32
N ASP A 57 5.91 -7.02 14.18
CA ASP A 57 6.66 -7.61 15.31
C ASP A 57 7.21 -6.51 16.24
N THR A 58 7.79 -5.44 15.67
CA THR A 58 8.31 -4.29 16.45
C THR A 58 7.18 -3.54 17.17
N ARG A 59 6.03 -3.35 16.53
CA ARG A 59 4.86 -2.72 17.18
C ARG A 59 4.33 -3.55 18.34
N LEU A 60 4.25 -4.85 18.20
CA LEU A 60 3.82 -5.77 19.27
C LEU A 60 4.81 -5.76 20.44
N ALA A 61 6.12 -5.77 20.14
CA ALA A 61 7.16 -5.66 21.16
C ALA A 61 7.06 -4.34 21.94
N LEU A 62 6.91 -3.20 21.25
CA LEU A 62 6.73 -1.89 21.87
C LEU A 62 5.44 -1.83 22.70
N GLN A 63 4.35 -2.41 22.22
CA GLN A 63 3.09 -2.47 22.96
C GLN A 63 3.24 -3.27 24.27
N SER A 64 3.92 -4.41 24.23
CA SER A 64 4.21 -5.21 25.42
C SER A 64 5.09 -4.45 26.42
N LYS A 65 6.18 -3.84 25.93
CA LYS A 65 7.08 -2.98 26.70
C LYS A 65 6.31 -1.81 27.34
N SER A 66 5.43 -1.17 26.59
CA SER A 66 4.59 -0.06 27.07
C SER A 66 3.68 -0.48 28.21
N ARG A 67 3.02 -1.64 28.09
CA ARG A 67 2.16 -2.16 29.18
C ARG A 67 2.95 -2.40 30.48
N GLN A 68 4.15 -2.95 30.39
CA GLN A 68 5.03 -3.16 31.55
C GLN A 68 5.50 -1.83 32.16
N PHE A 69 5.87 -0.89 31.26
CA PHE A 69 6.30 0.45 31.68
C PHE A 69 5.18 1.19 32.44
N LEU A 70 3.95 1.20 31.93
CA LEU A 70 2.80 1.83 32.55
C LEU A 70 2.52 1.26 33.93
N LYS A 71 2.52 -0.08 34.09
CA LYS A 71 2.32 -0.75 35.38
C LYS A 71 3.38 -0.33 36.43
N LYS A 72 4.64 -0.27 35.97
CA LYS A 72 5.78 0.04 36.86
C LYS A 72 5.83 1.51 37.30
N ASN A 73 5.29 2.43 36.49
CA ASN A 73 5.50 3.86 36.67
C ASN A 73 4.20 4.65 36.87
N SER A 74 3.10 4.01 37.22
CA SER A 74 1.77 4.61 37.30
C SER A 74 1.70 5.87 38.20
N SER A 75 2.49 5.95 39.26
CA SER A 75 2.51 7.09 40.16
C SER A 75 3.04 8.39 39.56
N LYS A 76 3.88 8.31 38.51
CA LYS A 76 4.49 9.46 37.81
C LYS A 76 3.73 9.86 36.56
N LEU A 77 2.84 9.00 36.10
CA LEU A 77 2.03 9.24 34.89
C LEU A 77 0.77 10.05 35.24
N MET A 78 0.37 10.92 34.32
CA MET A 78 -0.92 11.62 34.40
C MET A 78 -2.06 10.68 34.03
N GLU A 79 -1.82 9.82 33.04
CA GLU A 79 -2.75 8.80 32.56
C GLU A 79 -2.01 7.47 32.38
N ASN A 80 -2.68 6.37 32.75
CA ASN A 80 -2.09 5.02 32.64
C ASN A 80 -2.30 4.41 31.26
N MET A 81 -1.99 5.19 30.23
CA MET A 81 -2.08 4.79 28.83
C MET A 81 -0.98 5.42 27.99
N THR A 82 -0.71 4.83 26.83
CA THR A 82 0.16 5.44 25.82
C THR A 82 -0.67 6.18 24.77
N THR A 83 -0.10 7.21 24.19
CA THR A 83 -0.65 7.89 23.03
C THR A 83 0.39 8.00 21.93
N THR A 84 0.02 8.54 20.78
CA THR A 84 0.93 8.72 19.64
C THR A 84 1.04 10.21 19.33
N VAL A 85 2.28 10.71 19.30
CA VAL A 85 2.61 12.07 18.90
C VAL A 85 3.60 12.00 17.73
N SER A 86 3.25 12.60 16.59
CA SER A 86 4.08 12.58 15.38
C SER A 86 4.55 11.17 14.98
N GLY A 87 3.67 10.17 15.11
CA GLY A 87 3.98 8.78 14.77
C GLY A 87 4.79 8.01 15.81
N ARG A 88 5.10 8.62 16.94
CA ARG A 88 5.89 8.02 18.04
C ARG A 88 5.01 7.69 19.24
N VAL A 89 5.21 6.53 19.83
CA VAL A 89 4.50 6.12 21.05
C VAL A 89 5.12 6.85 22.24
N VAL A 90 4.29 7.57 22.98
CA VAL A 90 4.68 8.38 24.12
C VAL A 90 3.76 8.12 25.31
N VAL A 91 4.16 8.58 26.51
CA VAL A 91 3.34 8.56 27.72
C VAL A 91 3.09 9.99 28.20
N LEU A 92 1.97 10.20 28.88
CA LEU A 92 1.64 11.48 29.47
C LEU A 92 2.15 11.51 30.92
N VAL A 93 3.18 12.32 31.17
CA VAL A 93 3.93 12.40 32.44
C VAL A 93 3.57 13.69 33.18
N ARG A 94 3.40 13.64 34.47
CA ARG A 94 3.16 14.83 35.32
C ARG A 94 4.30 15.83 35.19
N ALA A 95 4.00 17.12 35.18
CA ALA A 95 4.98 18.18 34.96
C ALA A 95 6.21 18.09 35.87
N GLN A 96 6.01 17.74 37.15
CA GLN A 96 7.07 17.54 38.12
C GLN A 96 8.02 16.37 37.80
N ASP A 97 7.52 15.35 37.07
CA ASP A 97 8.23 14.11 36.78
C ASP A 97 8.74 14.06 35.33
N LYS A 98 8.64 15.15 34.55
CA LYS A 98 8.93 15.19 33.12
C LYS A 98 10.30 14.62 32.71
N ASN A 99 11.30 14.68 33.60
CA ASN A 99 12.65 14.18 33.35
C ASN A 99 12.90 12.79 33.98
N ALA A 100 11.88 12.16 34.58
CA ALA A 100 12.05 10.93 35.36
C ALA A 100 12.43 9.69 34.55
N PHE A 101 12.17 9.71 33.21
CA PHE A 101 12.31 8.54 32.32
C PHE A 101 13.42 8.68 31.29
N GLY A 102 14.14 9.81 31.28
CA GLY A 102 15.05 10.14 30.16
C GLY A 102 14.27 10.25 28.85
N GLY A 103 14.99 10.20 27.72
CA GLY A 103 14.37 10.24 26.41
C GLY A 103 13.99 11.64 25.93
N MET A 104 12.87 11.80 25.23
CA MET A 104 12.51 13.06 24.56
C MET A 104 11.13 13.55 24.96
N ILE A 105 11.02 14.89 25.14
CA ILE A 105 9.74 15.57 25.32
C ILE A 105 9.23 16.00 23.95
N HIS A 106 8.03 15.55 23.58
CA HIS A 106 7.39 15.85 22.29
C HIS A 106 6.36 16.98 22.36
N GLY A 107 6.05 17.45 23.56
CA GLY A 107 5.09 18.55 23.75
C GLY A 107 4.54 18.59 25.16
N GLN A 108 3.69 19.59 25.41
CA GLN A 108 3.00 19.79 26.67
C GLN A 108 1.49 19.65 26.45
N SER A 109 0.75 19.17 27.46
CA SER A 109 -0.70 19.14 27.43
C SER A 109 -1.28 20.56 27.40
N SER A 110 -2.46 20.73 26.85
CA SER A 110 -3.13 22.04 26.77
C SER A 110 -3.35 22.70 28.13
N SER A 111 -3.46 21.92 29.20
CA SER A 111 -3.58 22.43 30.57
C SER A 111 -2.26 22.83 31.23
N GLY A 112 -1.10 22.51 30.60
CA GLY A 112 0.24 22.75 31.16
C GLY A 112 0.63 21.78 32.28
N LEU A 113 -0.25 20.89 32.73
CA LEU A 113 -0.03 20.01 33.89
C LEU A 113 0.75 18.73 33.58
N ALA A 114 0.92 18.41 32.27
CA ALA A 114 1.61 17.20 31.86
C ALA A 114 2.41 17.39 30.58
N TYR A 115 3.35 16.48 30.31
CA TYR A 115 4.19 16.44 29.13
C TYR A 115 4.06 15.11 28.40
N TYR A 116 4.04 15.17 27.07
CA TYR A 116 4.17 13.99 26.22
C TYR A 116 5.65 13.60 26.16
N VAL A 117 5.99 12.54 26.85
CA VAL A 117 7.37 12.06 26.97
C VAL A 117 7.51 10.73 26.25
N GLU A 118 8.53 10.63 25.41
CA GLU A 118 9.00 9.36 24.88
C GLU A 118 10.09 8.84 25.83
N PRO A 119 9.81 7.79 26.61
CA PRO A 119 10.82 7.23 27.51
C PRO A 119 12.03 6.72 26.72
N SER A 120 13.23 6.81 27.29
CA SER A 120 14.46 6.30 26.65
C SER A 120 14.33 4.84 26.22
N SER A 121 13.58 4.04 26.96
CA SER A 121 13.31 2.63 26.64
C SER A 121 12.45 2.41 25.39
N PHE A 122 11.72 3.44 24.88
CA PHE A 122 10.88 3.34 23.69
C PHE A 122 11.58 3.87 22.44
N VAL A 123 12.63 4.68 22.58
CA VAL A 123 13.28 5.40 21.49
C VAL A 123 13.76 4.46 20.38
N ALA A 124 14.40 3.36 20.74
CA ALA A 124 14.92 2.40 19.76
C ALA A 124 13.78 1.78 18.93
N ASP A 125 12.70 1.34 19.56
CA ASP A 125 11.57 0.71 18.89
C ASP A 125 10.81 1.74 18.03
N ASN A 126 10.60 2.95 18.52
CA ASN A 126 10.00 4.04 17.74
C ASN A 126 10.84 4.41 16.50
N ASN A 127 12.17 4.43 16.63
CA ASN A 127 13.08 4.68 15.51
C ASN A 127 12.99 3.56 14.47
N GLU A 128 12.98 2.31 14.91
CA GLU A 128 12.86 1.15 14.01
C GLU A 128 11.51 1.16 13.28
N ILE A 129 10.41 1.45 13.96
CA ILE A 129 9.08 1.61 13.35
C ILE A 129 9.11 2.69 12.26
N SER A 130 9.69 3.86 12.56
CA SER A 130 9.78 4.96 11.61
C SER A 130 10.65 4.60 10.41
N SER A 131 11.78 3.94 10.63
CA SER A 131 12.68 3.46 9.56
C SER A 131 11.99 2.44 8.66
N LEU A 132 11.29 1.46 9.25
CA LEU A 132 10.54 0.46 8.48
C LEU A 132 9.42 1.09 7.66
N MET A 133 8.68 2.07 8.20
CA MET A 133 7.63 2.77 7.45
C MET A 133 8.20 3.52 6.23
N ILE A 134 9.33 4.21 6.39
CA ILE A 134 10.00 4.90 5.28
C ILE A 134 10.43 3.88 4.21
N ARG A 135 11.11 2.81 4.60
CA ARG A 135 11.58 1.77 3.68
C ARG A 135 10.43 1.05 2.94
N ILE A 136 9.30 0.83 3.61
CA ILE A 136 8.08 0.28 2.99
C ILE A 136 7.57 1.21 1.89
N GLU A 137 7.48 2.51 2.18
CA GLU A 137 7.00 3.49 1.18
C GLU A 137 7.98 3.65 0.01
N GLU A 138 9.28 3.59 0.24
CA GLU A 138 10.30 3.59 -0.81
C GLU A 138 10.19 2.35 -1.71
N GLU A 139 10.00 1.16 -1.12
CA GLU A 139 9.82 -0.08 -1.88
C GLU A 139 8.52 -0.06 -2.69
N LYS A 140 7.42 0.44 -2.13
CA LYS A 140 6.17 0.63 -2.89
C LYS A 140 6.37 1.57 -4.09
N LYS A 141 7.06 2.69 -3.90
CA LYS A 141 7.40 3.61 -5.00
C LYS A 141 8.26 2.93 -6.07
N ARG A 142 9.22 2.09 -5.66
CA ARG A 142 10.05 1.32 -6.58
C ARG A 142 9.20 0.35 -7.42
N ILE A 143 8.28 -0.38 -6.78
CA ILE A 143 7.36 -1.31 -7.45
C ILE A 143 6.48 -0.56 -8.46
N CYS A 144 5.88 0.55 -8.07
CA CYS A 144 5.04 1.36 -8.97
C CYS A 144 5.83 1.88 -10.18
N LYS A 145 7.07 2.34 -9.96
CA LYS A 145 7.95 2.79 -11.04
C LYS A 145 8.28 1.66 -12.02
N GLU A 146 8.57 0.46 -11.51
CA GLU A 146 8.84 -0.72 -12.32
C GLU A 146 7.62 -1.10 -13.19
N LEU A 147 6.42 -1.14 -12.59
CA LEU A 147 5.17 -1.42 -13.31
C LEU A 147 4.88 -0.34 -14.36
N SER A 148 5.08 0.93 -14.03
CA SER A 148 4.91 2.04 -14.98
C SER A 148 5.84 1.92 -16.20
N MET A 149 7.09 1.49 -15.98
CA MET A 149 8.00 1.21 -17.09
C MET A 149 7.54 0.02 -17.95
N GLN A 150 6.96 -1.01 -17.35
CA GLN A 150 6.38 -2.13 -18.11
C GLN A 150 5.17 -1.68 -18.94
N VAL A 151 4.27 -0.86 -18.39
CA VAL A 151 3.16 -0.25 -19.14
C VAL A 151 3.69 0.57 -20.32
N LYS A 152 4.69 1.44 -20.08
CA LYS A 152 5.31 2.24 -21.14
C LYS A 152 5.89 1.39 -22.27
N LYS A 153 6.55 0.27 -21.95
CA LYS A 153 7.09 -0.65 -22.97
C LYS A 153 6.00 -1.31 -23.82
N ASN A 154 4.80 -1.48 -23.28
CA ASN A 154 3.67 -2.12 -23.97
C ASN A 154 2.67 -1.08 -24.52
N ALA A 155 2.97 0.23 -24.47
CA ALA A 155 2.03 1.29 -24.81
C ALA A 155 1.49 1.17 -26.25
N LEU A 156 2.36 0.91 -27.24
CA LEU A 156 1.96 0.77 -28.62
C LEU A 156 1.02 -0.44 -28.82
N SER A 157 1.34 -1.58 -28.20
CA SER A 157 0.51 -2.79 -28.22
C SER A 157 -0.86 -2.56 -27.61
N LEU A 158 -0.91 -1.87 -26.47
CA LEU A 158 -2.16 -1.49 -25.79
C LEU A 158 -3.02 -0.56 -26.65
N THR A 159 -2.40 0.47 -27.26
CA THR A 159 -3.11 1.43 -28.12
C THR A 159 -3.67 0.75 -29.36
N SER A 160 -2.86 -0.05 -30.06
CA SER A 160 -3.30 -0.81 -31.23
C SER A 160 -4.44 -1.79 -30.90
N SER A 161 -4.34 -2.50 -29.77
CA SER A 161 -5.42 -3.39 -29.32
C SER A 161 -6.70 -2.65 -28.99
N LEU A 162 -6.61 -1.43 -28.41
CA LEU A 162 -7.78 -0.58 -28.13
C LEU A 162 -8.44 -0.09 -29.43
N GLU A 163 -7.66 0.34 -30.41
CA GLU A 163 -8.17 0.74 -31.74
C GLU A 163 -8.90 -0.41 -32.42
N THR A 164 -8.31 -1.60 -32.41
CA THR A 164 -8.94 -2.81 -32.98
C THR A 164 -10.24 -3.16 -32.25
N LEU A 165 -10.26 -3.11 -30.93
CA LEU A 165 -11.47 -3.32 -30.12
C LEU A 165 -12.56 -2.30 -30.45
N THR A 166 -12.20 -1.05 -30.68
CA THR A 166 -13.15 0.00 -31.07
C THR A 166 -13.81 -0.31 -32.43
N VAL A 167 -13.03 -0.76 -33.42
CA VAL A 167 -13.57 -1.17 -34.72
C VAL A 167 -14.56 -2.34 -34.57
N ILE A 168 -14.19 -3.34 -33.78
CA ILE A 168 -15.04 -4.51 -33.51
C ILE A 168 -16.34 -4.08 -32.81
N ASP A 169 -16.27 -3.25 -31.79
CA ASP A 169 -17.44 -2.80 -31.01
C ASP A 169 -18.41 -1.99 -31.86
N VAL A 170 -17.91 -1.09 -32.72
CA VAL A 170 -18.72 -0.33 -33.67
C VAL A 170 -19.41 -1.27 -34.67
N ALA A 171 -18.70 -2.27 -35.22
CA ALA A 171 -19.29 -3.23 -36.14
C ALA A 171 -20.41 -4.05 -35.48
N PHE A 172 -20.17 -4.56 -34.25
CA PHE A 172 -21.21 -5.29 -33.50
C PHE A 172 -22.40 -4.42 -33.13
N THR A 173 -22.17 -3.16 -32.77
CA THR A 173 -23.24 -2.23 -32.45
C THR A 173 -24.13 -1.95 -33.67
N LYS A 174 -23.53 -1.70 -34.82
CA LYS A 174 -24.26 -1.54 -36.09
C LYS A 174 -25.05 -2.80 -36.47
N ALA A 175 -24.46 -3.99 -36.36
CA ALA A 175 -25.12 -5.26 -36.63
C ALA A 175 -26.33 -5.50 -35.71
N LYS A 176 -26.16 -5.26 -34.40
CA LYS A 176 -27.28 -5.37 -33.44
C LYS A 176 -28.40 -4.38 -33.73
N TRP A 177 -28.05 -3.18 -34.18
CA TRP A 177 -29.04 -2.17 -34.51
C TRP A 177 -29.81 -2.56 -35.78
N ALA A 178 -29.15 -3.03 -36.85
CA ALA A 178 -29.78 -3.53 -38.07
C ALA A 178 -30.77 -4.66 -37.76
N VAL A 179 -30.34 -5.69 -37.01
CA VAL A 179 -31.23 -6.82 -36.63
C VAL A 179 -32.44 -6.40 -35.80
N ARG A 180 -32.38 -5.28 -35.12
CA ARG A 180 -33.47 -4.81 -34.23
C ARG A 180 -34.52 -3.99 -35.02
N TYR A 181 -34.15 -3.36 -36.12
CA TYR A 181 -34.99 -2.38 -36.84
C TYR A 181 -35.25 -2.74 -38.29
N ASP A 182 -34.78 -3.90 -38.78
CA ASP A 182 -35.27 -4.59 -39.98
C ASP A 182 -36.47 -5.48 -39.65
#